data_cd2b3a992337818d92a055c5b7e415e2
#
_entry.id   cd2b3a992337818d92a055c5b7e415e2
#
_cell.length_a   1.000
_cell.length_b   1.000
_cell.length_c   1.000
_cell.angle_alpha   90.00
_cell.angle_beta   90.00
_cell.angle_gamma   90.00
#
_symmetry.space_group_name_H-M   'P 1'
#
loop_
_entity.id
_entity.type
_entity.pdbx_description
1 polymer ?
#
loop_
_entity_poly.entity_id
_entity_poly.type
_entity_poly.pdbx_seq_one_letter_code
_entity_poly.pdbx_strand_id
1 'polypeptide(L)'
;MKNIRAILLITAFLISITQAQELCPIENLSVLGGDGQNILTWEEPANPFLVTFTVAITTDSWPTEISWDLVNNGDGAVVSSISAGDLTNAGELYTWDQDIEHGNYTFTIYDTFGDGNSGGFILYIDGTAIFTFDGSESYTEYEVVFD
;
A
#
# COMPACT_ATOMS: atom_id res chain seq x y z
N MET A 1 33.89 0.44 40.91
CA MET A 1 32.57 -0.06 40.44
C MET A 1 31.52 1.04 40.18
N LYS A 2 31.79 2.34 40.40
CA LYS A 2 30.83 3.43 40.14
C LYS A 2 30.77 3.90 38.68
N ASN A 3 31.82 3.60 37.89
CA ASN A 3 31.94 4.16 36.52
C ASN A 3 31.27 3.31 35.44
N ILE A 4 30.98 2.01 35.70
CA ILE A 4 30.35 1.12 34.72
C ILE A 4 28.84 1.43 34.55
N ARG A 5 28.18 1.88 35.63
CA ARG A 5 26.76 2.25 35.57
C ARG A 5 26.49 3.56 34.79
N ALA A 6 27.42 4.50 34.82
CA ALA A 6 27.30 5.77 34.12
C ALA A 6 27.50 5.57 32.58
N ILE A 7 28.41 4.67 32.18
CA ILE A 7 28.69 4.37 30.78
C ILE A 7 27.51 3.59 30.16
N LEU A 8 26.86 2.70 30.91
CA LEU A 8 25.70 1.94 30.43
C LEU A 8 24.46 2.84 30.25
N LEU A 9 24.32 3.87 31.14
CA LEU A 9 23.22 4.84 30.98
C LEU A 9 23.42 5.76 29.77
N ILE A 10 24.67 6.15 29.50
CA ILE A 10 25.01 7.00 28.35
C ILE A 10 24.82 6.22 27.01
N THR A 11 25.21 4.94 26.99
CA THR A 11 25.00 4.11 25.79
C THR A 11 23.52 3.80 25.55
N ALA A 12 22.72 3.55 26.58
CA ALA A 12 21.29 3.35 26.46
C ALA A 12 20.57 4.63 25.98
N PHE A 13 21.00 5.79 26.44
CA PHE A 13 20.47 7.09 26.03
C PHE A 13 20.85 7.42 24.55
N LEU A 14 22.11 7.12 24.18
CA LEU A 14 22.58 7.32 22.80
C LEU A 14 21.87 6.37 21.80
N ILE A 15 21.58 5.14 22.20
CA ILE A 15 20.81 4.19 21.35
C ILE A 15 19.37 4.68 21.17
N SER A 16 18.76 5.26 22.20
CA SER A 16 17.40 5.83 22.10
C SER A 16 17.35 7.07 21.21
N ILE A 17 18.43 7.88 21.16
CA ILE A 17 18.49 9.04 20.25
C ILE A 17 18.71 8.61 18.80
N THR A 18 19.49 7.57 18.54
CA THR A 18 19.71 7.09 17.17
C THR A 18 18.45 6.44 16.56
N GLN A 19 17.61 5.82 17.37
CA GLN A 19 16.33 5.29 16.88
C GLN A 19 15.26 6.37 16.68
N ALA A 20 15.33 7.49 17.39
CA ALA A 20 14.43 8.62 17.18
C ALA A 20 14.77 9.45 15.93
N GLN A 21 15.96 9.29 15.36
CA GLN A 21 16.43 10.04 14.19
C GLN A 21 16.01 9.44 12.84
N GLU A 22 15.48 8.21 12.83
CA GLU A 22 14.93 7.59 11.60
C GLU A 22 13.45 7.92 11.37
N LEU A 23 12.79 8.60 12.31
CA LEU A 23 11.39 9.00 12.17
C LEU A 23 11.28 10.39 11.56
N CYS A 24 11.15 10.45 10.24
CA CYS A 24 10.74 11.59 9.43
C CYS A 24 11.74 12.77 9.40
N PRO A 25 12.63 12.85 8.41
CA PRO A 25 13.32 14.10 8.13
C PRO A 25 12.29 15.18 7.82
N ILE A 26 12.37 16.32 8.53
CA ILE A 26 11.57 17.52 8.19
C ILE A 26 12.10 18.03 6.85
N GLU A 27 11.28 17.94 5.82
CA GLU A 27 11.61 18.49 4.52
C GLU A 27 11.13 19.94 4.41
N ASN A 28 11.91 20.80 3.74
CA ASN A 28 11.59 22.19 3.45
C ASN A 28 11.28 23.08 4.67
N LEU A 29 12.07 22.92 5.77
CA LEU A 29 11.98 23.82 6.90
C LEU A 29 12.41 25.24 6.48
N SER A 30 11.49 26.19 6.53
CA SER A 30 11.78 27.61 6.34
C SER A 30 11.47 28.44 7.59
N VAL A 31 12.34 29.41 7.90
CA VAL A 31 12.16 30.33 9.00
C VAL A 31 12.01 31.75 8.44
N LEU A 32 10.84 32.34 8.64
CA LEU A 32 10.61 33.75 8.32
C LEU A 32 10.69 34.56 9.62
N GLY A 33 11.70 35.43 9.74
CA GLY A 33 11.86 36.35 10.85
C GLY A 33 11.23 37.70 10.55
N GLY A 34 10.44 38.25 11.49
CA GLY A 34 9.87 39.61 11.41
C GLY A 34 9.18 40.00 12.72
N ASP A 35 9.31 41.25 13.13
CA ASP A 35 8.64 41.90 14.29
C ASP A 35 8.67 41.11 15.61
N GLY A 36 9.81 40.47 15.91
CA GLY A 36 9.99 39.72 17.19
C GLY A 36 9.32 38.35 17.23
N GLN A 37 8.83 37.84 16.11
CA GLN A 37 8.30 36.48 15.97
C GLN A 37 9.05 35.75 14.87
N ASN A 38 9.33 34.48 15.11
CA ASN A 38 9.82 33.55 14.08
C ASN A 38 8.66 32.63 13.68
N ILE A 39 8.28 32.69 12.42
CA ILE A 39 7.30 31.75 11.84
C ILE A 39 8.08 30.58 11.24
N LEU A 40 7.89 29.40 11.80
CA LEU A 40 8.39 28.16 11.23
C LEU A 40 7.30 27.56 10.36
N THR A 41 7.65 27.28 9.11
CA THR A 41 6.82 26.50 8.19
C THR A 41 7.61 25.28 7.74
N TRP A 42 6.95 24.15 7.71
CA TRP A 42 7.50 22.90 7.18
C TRP A 42 6.44 22.23 6.32
N GLU A 43 6.87 21.46 5.34
CA GLU A 43 6.01 20.52 4.64
C GLU A 43 5.96 19.22 5.44
N GLU A 44 4.78 18.63 5.54
CA GLU A 44 4.64 17.30 6.09
C GLU A 44 5.45 16.35 5.19
N PRO A 45 6.40 15.56 5.74
CA PRO A 45 7.17 14.64 4.92
C PRO A 45 6.22 13.68 4.24
N ALA A 46 6.46 13.40 2.96
CA ALA A 46 5.80 12.28 2.29
C ALA A 46 5.94 11.04 3.18
N ASN A 47 4.84 10.36 3.49
CA ASN A 47 4.89 9.21 4.38
C ASN A 47 5.81 8.14 3.72
N PRO A 48 7.05 7.92 4.22
CA PRO A 48 7.99 6.99 3.59
C PRO A 48 7.56 5.52 3.71
N PHE A 49 6.44 5.28 4.40
CA PHE A 49 5.86 3.95 4.60
C PHE A 49 4.71 3.66 3.64
N LEU A 50 4.31 4.61 2.79
CA LEU A 50 3.31 4.37 1.75
C LEU A 50 3.97 3.90 0.46
N VAL A 51 3.39 2.87 -0.13
CA VAL A 51 3.66 2.38 -1.48
C VAL A 51 2.37 2.42 -2.28
N THR A 52 2.47 2.65 -3.59
CA THR A 52 1.29 2.59 -4.47
C THR A 52 1.05 1.15 -4.91
N PHE A 53 -0.04 0.56 -4.43
CA PHE A 53 -0.57 -0.70 -4.94
C PHE A 53 -1.47 -0.42 -6.14
N THR A 54 -1.24 -1.11 -7.25
CA THR A 54 -2.05 -0.98 -8.47
C THR A 54 -2.66 -2.33 -8.85
N VAL A 55 -3.97 -2.34 -9.10
CA VAL A 55 -4.69 -3.45 -9.72
C VAL A 55 -4.95 -3.10 -11.17
N ALA A 56 -4.56 -3.98 -12.11
CA ALA A 56 -4.85 -3.85 -13.53
C ALA A 56 -5.60 -5.10 -14.00
N ILE A 57 -6.85 -4.97 -14.40
CA ILE A 57 -7.72 -6.07 -14.85
C ILE A 57 -8.09 -5.83 -16.30
N THR A 58 -7.80 -6.79 -17.17
CA THR A 58 -8.41 -6.82 -18.52
C THR A 58 -9.67 -7.67 -18.43
N THR A 59 -10.81 -7.08 -18.72
CA THR A 59 -12.09 -7.81 -18.67
C THR A 59 -12.24 -8.74 -19.86
N ASP A 60 -12.95 -9.82 -19.66
CA ASP A 60 -13.39 -10.71 -20.74
C ASP A 60 -14.77 -10.29 -21.33
N SER A 61 -15.58 -11.24 -21.77
CA SER A 61 -16.91 -10.98 -22.34
C SER A 61 -17.98 -10.68 -21.29
N TRP A 62 -17.70 -10.92 -20.01
CA TRP A 62 -18.66 -10.84 -18.90
C TRP A 62 -18.16 -9.95 -17.75
N PRO A 63 -17.80 -8.68 -18.02
CA PRO A 63 -17.16 -7.79 -17.03
C PRO A 63 -17.98 -7.60 -15.76
N THR A 64 -19.30 -7.69 -15.83
CA THR A 64 -20.20 -7.47 -14.68
C THR A 64 -20.16 -8.57 -13.63
N GLU A 65 -19.52 -9.70 -13.92
CA GLU A 65 -19.35 -10.83 -13.00
C GLU A 65 -18.16 -10.66 -12.07
N ILE A 66 -17.23 -9.75 -12.41
CA ILE A 66 -15.98 -9.52 -11.70
C ILE A 66 -16.19 -8.56 -10.54
N SER A 67 -15.64 -8.92 -9.38
CA SER A 67 -15.45 -8.04 -8.24
C SER A 67 -14.13 -8.37 -7.56
N TRP A 68 -13.62 -7.48 -6.72
CA TRP A 68 -12.40 -7.75 -5.94
C TRP A 68 -12.38 -6.92 -4.66
N ASP A 69 -11.58 -7.36 -3.71
CA ASP A 69 -11.20 -6.61 -2.53
C ASP A 69 -9.70 -6.75 -2.21
N LEU A 70 -9.20 -5.77 -1.47
CA LEU A 70 -7.88 -5.74 -0.87
C LEU A 70 -8.03 -5.61 0.64
N VAL A 71 -7.54 -6.57 1.39
CA VAL A 71 -7.64 -6.64 2.85
C VAL A 71 -6.26 -6.51 3.48
N ASN A 72 -6.14 -5.64 4.47
CA ASN A 72 -4.97 -5.59 5.36
C ASN A 72 -5.06 -6.73 6.37
N ASN A 73 -4.12 -7.69 6.32
CA ASN A 73 -4.12 -8.85 7.21
C ASN A 73 -3.73 -8.53 8.66
N GLY A 74 -3.19 -7.32 8.91
CA GLY A 74 -2.82 -6.90 10.26
C GLY A 74 -4.01 -6.55 11.13
N ASP A 75 -5.07 -5.96 10.56
CA ASP A 75 -6.28 -5.52 11.27
C ASP A 75 -7.59 -6.05 10.66
N GLY A 76 -7.52 -6.70 9.49
CA GLY A 76 -8.67 -7.25 8.78
C GLY A 76 -9.51 -6.18 8.06
N ALA A 77 -8.99 -4.97 7.89
CA ALA A 77 -9.71 -3.90 7.21
C ALA A 77 -9.69 -4.08 5.69
N VAL A 78 -10.84 -3.87 5.03
CA VAL A 78 -10.90 -3.72 3.58
C VAL A 78 -10.38 -2.35 3.21
N VAL A 79 -9.27 -2.32 2.47
CA VAL A 79 -8.57 -1.09 2.06
C VAL A 79 -9.16 -0.52 0.78
N SER A 80 -9.49 -1.40 -0.17
CA SER A 80 -10.07 -1.02 -1.46
C SER A 80 -10.88 -2.18 -2.02
N SER A 81 -11.91 -1.89 -2.82
CA SER A 81 -12.75 -2.92 -3.44
C SER A 81 -13.57 -2.36 -4.60
N ILE A 82 -14.04 -3.25 -5.48
CA ILE A 82 -15.13 -3.01 -6.43
C ILE A 82 -16.19 -4.08 -6.30
N SER A 83 -17.42 -3.75 -6.68
CA SER A 83 -18.55 -4.68 -6.66
C SER A 83 -18.81 -5.28 -8.03
N ALA A 84 -19.42 -6.46 -8.07
CA ALA A 84 -19.94 -7.02 -9.30
C ALA A 84 -20.93 -6.04 -9.96
N GLY A 85 -20.78 -5.81 -11.26
CA GLY A 85 -21.53 -4.81 -12.01
C GLY A 85 -20.85 -3.45 -12.16
N ASP A 86 -19.75 -3.17 -11.45
CA ASP A 86 -18.99 -1.91 -11.60
C ASP A 86 -18.20 -1.87 -12.90
N LEU A 87 -17.75 -3.03 -13.40
CA LEU A 87 -17.14 -3.16 -14.72
C LEU A 87 -18.20 -3.40 -15.78
N THR A 88 -18.21 -2.61 -16.84
CA THR A 88 -19.29 -2.65 -17.83
C THR A 88 -18.84 -2.92 -19.25
N ASN A 89 -17.55 -2.72 -19.58
CA ASN A 89 -17.05 -2.88 -20.94
C ASN A 89 -16.21 -4.14 -21.04
N ALA A 90 -16.56 -5.00 -22.00
CA ALA A 90 -15.83 -6.23 -22.29
C ALA A 90 -14.53 -5.93 -23.05
N GLY A 91 -13.46 -6.66 -22.73
CA GLY A 91 -12.15 -6.54 -23.36
C GLY A 91 -11.41 -5.24 -23.04
N GLU A 92 -11.82 -4.50 -22.02
CA GLU A 92 -11.20 -3.24 -21.61
C GLU A 92 -10.26 -3.45 -20.42
N LEU A 93 -9.17 -2.66 -20.41
CA LEU A 93 -8.25 -2.61 -19.27
C LEU A 93 -8.73 -1.56 -18.27
N TYR A 94 -8.97 -1.99 -17.06
CA TYR A 94 -9.27 -1.16 -15.91
C TYR A 94 -8.11 -1.14 -14.94
N THR A 95 -7.81 0.02 -14.36
CA THR A 95 -6.74 0.18 -13.38
C THR A 95 -7.21 0.97 -12.17
N TRP A 96 -6.74 0.59 -10.98
CA TRP A 96 -6.96 1.29 -9.71
C TRP A 96 -5.66 1.39 -8.96
N ASP A 97 -5.38 2.59 -8.47
CA ASP A 97 -4.24 2.90 -7.62
C ASP A 97 -4.73 3.15 -6.20
N GLN A 98 -4.05 2.57 -5.24
CA GLN A 98 -4.32 2.72 -3.82
C GLN A 98 -3.00 2.83 -3.06
N ASP A 99 -2.83 3.94 -2.33
CA ASP A 99 -1.70 4.07 -1.42
C ASP A 99 -1.94 3.19 -0.18
N ILE A 100 -0.99 2.32 0.12
CA ILE A 100 -1.03 1.39 1.24
C ILE A 100 0.25 1.50 2.07
N GLU A 101 0.19 1.22 3.36
CA GLU A 101 1.37 1.08 4.20
C GLU A 101 2.09 -0.24 3.92
N HIS A 102 3.39 -0.31 4.25
CA HIS A 102 4.07 -1.60 4.24
C HIS A 102 3.39 -2.57 5.21
N GLY A 103 3.09 -3.77 4.73
CA GLY A 103 2.38 -4.77 5.53
C GLY A 103 1.95 -5.96 4.70
N ASN A 104 1.33 -6.92 5.37
CA ASN A 104 0.80 -8.12 4.73
C ASN A 104 -0.65 -7.91 4.28
N TYR A 105 -0.93 -8.19 3.02
CA TYR A 105 -2.22 -7.97 2.38
C TYR A 105 -2.69 -9.22 1.65
N THR A 106 -4.01 -9.35 1.54
CA THR A 106 -4.66 -10.31 0.65
C THR A 106 -5.48 -9.54 -0.38
N PHE A 107 -5.17 -9.74 -1.64
CA PHE A 107 -6.02 -9.36 -2.76
C PHE A 107 -6.86 -10.57 -3.16
N THR A 108 -8.17 -10.41 -3.22
CA THR A 108 -9.09 -11.45 -3.66
C THR A 108 -9.92 -10.96 -4.82
N ILE A 109 -9.92 -11.67 -5.93
CA ILE A 109 -10.79 -11.44 -7.08
C ILE A 109 -11.84 -12.54 -7.16
N TYR A 110 -13.07 -12.14 -7.46
CA TYR A 110 -14.23 -13.02 -7.53
C TYR A 110 -14.81 -12.98 -8.93
N ASP A 111 -15.35 -14.11 -9.35
CA ASP A 111 -16.17 -14.28 -10.54
C ASP A 111 -17.49 -14.96 -10.14
N THR A 112 -18.64 -14.30 -10.39
CA THR A 112 -19.95 -14.77 -9.93
C THR A 112 -20.46 -15.99 -10.67
N PHE A 113 -20.03 -16.21 -11.91
CA PHE A 113 -20.39 -17.37 -12.70
C PHE A 113 -19.45 -18.56 -12.45
N GLY A 114 -18.17 -18.27 -12.14
CA GLY A 114 -17.17 -19.26 -11.75
C GLY A 114 -16.35 -19.83 -12.89
N ASP A 115 -16.38 -19.20 -14.06
CA ASP A 115 -15.49 -19.56 -15.18
C ASP A 115 -14.21 -18.70 -15.23
N GLY A 116 -14.10 -17.73 -14.32
CA GLY A 116 -12.97 -16.84 -14.15
C GLY A 116 -12.93 -15.73 -15.20
N ASN A 117 -11.91 -14.87 -15.11
CA ASN A 117 -11.71 -13.77 -16.06
C ASN A 117 -10.59 -14.13 -17.05
N SER A 118 -10.96 -14.49 -18.27
CA SER A 118 -10.00 -14.88 -19.32
C SER A 118 -9.13 -13.73 -19.84
N GLY A 119 -9.45 -12.47 -19.48
CA GLY A 119 -8.59 -11.31 -19.77
C GLY A 119 -7.42 -11.16 -18.84
N GLY A 120 -7.45 -11.82 -17.67
CA GLY A 120 -6.39 -11.82 -16.67
C GLY A 120 -6.28 -10.55 -15.85
N PHE A 121 -5.33 -10.54 -14.92
CA PHE A 121 -5.03 -9.37 -14.10
C PHE A 121 -3.55 -9.31 -13.68
N ILE A 122 -3.08 -8.11 -13.36
CA ILE A 122 -1.72 -7.88 -12.87
C ILE A 122 -1.81 -6.99 -11.63
N LEU A 123 -1.02 -7.34 -10.60
CA LEU A 123 -0.83 -6.55 -9.39
C LEU A 123 0.56 -5.93 -9.41
N TYR A 124 0.65 -4.65 -9.00
CA TYR A 124 1.91 -3.92 -8.94
C TYR A 124 2.09 -3.28 -7.57
N ILE A 125 3.35 -3.12 -7.16
CA ILE A 125 3.81 -2.23 -6.10
C ILE A 125 4.79 -1.24 -6.72
N ASP A 126 4.53 0.06 -6.59
CA ASP A 126 5.34 1.17 -7.14
C ASP A 126 5.70 0.93 -8.63
N GLY A 127 4.70 0.48 -9.40
CA GLY A 127 4.84 0.18 -10.83
C GLY A 127 5.62 -1.10 -11.17
N THR A 128 6.08 -1.85 -10.17
CA THR A 128 6.72 -3.16 -10.36
C THR A 128 5.69 -4.26 -10.23
N ALA A 129 5.54 -5.11 -11.26
CA ALA A 129 4.61 -6.25 -11.23
C ALA A 129 5.06 -7.26 -10.16
N ILE A 130 4.17 -7.55 -9.20
CA ILE A 130 4.38 -8.54 -8.12
C ILE A 130 3.64 -9.84 -8.41
N PHE A 131 2.56 -9.78 -9.20
CA PHE A 131 1.78 -10.94 -9.59
C PHE A 131 1.15 -10.75 -10.98
N THR A 132 1.05 -11.82 -11.76
CA THR A 132 0.36 -11.83 -13.05
C THR A 132 -0.46 -13.12 -13.18
N PHE A 133 -1.75 -12.95 -13.42
CA PHE A 133 -2.67 -14.01 -13.80
C PHE A 133 -3.03 -13.85 -15.28
N ASP A 134 -2.79 -14.88 -16.06
CA ASP A 134 -2.94 -14.85 -17.54
C ASP A 134 -4.33 -15.22 -18.05
N GLY A 135 -5.30 -15.46 -17.15
CA GLY A 135 -6.66 -15.85 -17.51
C GLY A 135 -6.83 -17.31 -17.91
N SER A 136 -5.84 -18.16 -17.66
CA SER A 136 -5.84 -19.57 -18.12
C SER A 136 -6.64 -20.53 -17.23
N GLU A 137 -7.01 -20.11 -16.03
CA GLU A 137 -7.72 -20.95 -15.06
C GLU A 137 -9.09 -20.37 -14.71
N SER A 138 -10.07 -21.26 -14.51
CA SER A 138 -11.40 -20.89 -14.02
C SER A 138 -11.37 -20.79 -12.49
N TYR A 139 -12.07 -19.81 -11.94
CA TYR A 139 -12.21 -19.60 -10.50
C TYR A 139 -13.55 -18.94 -10.17
N THR A 140 -14.09 -19.20 -9.00
CA THR A 140 -15.12 -18.37 -8.35
C THR A 140 -14.47 -17.32 -7.45
N GLU A 141 -13.26 -17.63 -6.95
CA GLU A 141 -12.46 -16.84 -6.04
C GLU A 141 -10.98 -17.16 -6.28
N TYR A 142 -10.14 -16.14 -6.36
CA TYR A 142 -8.70 -16.28 -6.51
C TYR A 142 -7.98 -15.32 -5.57
N GLU A 143 -7.13 -15.85 -4.69
CA GLU A 143 -6.42 -15.09 -3.67
C GLU A 143 -4.94 -14.94 -4.02
N VAL A 144 -4.41 -13.73 -3.76
CA VAL A 144 -2.98 -13.42 -3.82
C VAL A 144 -2.57 -12.74 -2.52
N VAL A 145 -1.65 -13.35 -1.78
CA VAL A 145 -1.09 -12.79 -0.54
C VAL A 145 0.29 -12.21 -0.84
N PHE A 146 0.56 -10.99 -0.34
CA PHE A 146 1.84 -10.31 -0.52
C PHE A 146 2.20 -9.44 0.68
N ASP A 147 3.50 -9.08 0.79
CA ASP A 147 4.08 -8.24 1.85
C ASP A 147 4.66 -6.93 1.27
#